data_21cc42b664b4e39ba85a3ecb65ec095e
#
_entry.id   21cc42b664b4e39ba85a3ecb65ec095e
#
_cell.length_a   1.000
_cell.length_b   1.000
_cell.length_c   1.000
_cell.angle_alpha   90.00
_cell.angle_beta   90.00
_cell.angle_gamma   90.00
#
_symmetry.space_group_name_H-M   'P 1'
#
loop_
_entity.id
_entity.type
_entity.pdbx_description
1 polymer ?
#
loop_
_entity_poly.entity_id
_entity_poly.type
_entity_poly.pdbx_seq_one_letter_code
_entity_poly.pdbx_strand_id
1 'polypeptide(L)'
;NMLLTMVSDDSGSEGDKVIEKQYISSMFGNVKSNDLKTLKGYIDKNYDLIKNDVSTIKYSYNVEPLIYTKDVTNKITKINPSEFFSSFGASSMYSFSSVFNQMIDDISSLEKDYNVLAGSWPKNYNEMVIVLSSKNTISDLLVYSLGLRDSSELNNMIKDIMAGKEVNIKNDPMEFTYEDLMNVKLKLVNPSDMYKYNSKFKVYEDLSEDSDYVKKIYDNAEELKIVGVVAPNSSNSSMSLMAGVAYPSSLTKHIIDLASESEIV
;
A
#
# COMPACT_ATOMS: atom_id res chain seq x y z
N ASN A 1 -17.84 7.01 14.58
CA ASN A 1 -18.93 7.76 15.25
C ASN A 1 -18.48 9.07 15.91
N MET A 2 -17.24 9.48 15.73
CA MET A 2 -16.72 10.75 16.26
C MET A 2 -17.38 11.99 15.62
N LEU A 3 -17.73 11.92 14.34
CA LEU A 3 -18.46 13.00 13.63
C LEU A 3 -19.90 13.17 14.12
N LEU A 4 -20.54 12.10 14.56
CA LEU A 4 -21.92 12.14 15.07
C LEU A 4 -22.03 12.78 16.47
N THR A 5 -20.99 12.66 17.30
CA THR A 5 -20.93 13.32 18.63
C THR A 5 -20.67 14.83 18.49
N MET A 6 -20.09 15.29 17.39
CA MET A 6 -19.87 16.73 17.12
C MET A 6 -21.16 17.49 16.77
N VAL A 7 -22.21 16.78 16.33
CA VAL A 7 -23.47 17.39 15.86
C VAL A 7 -24.54 17.44 16.95
N SER A 8 -24.38 16.69 18.06
CA SER A 8 -25.43 16.49 19.06
C SER A 8 -25.34 17.37 20.30
N ASP A 9 -24.31 18.21 20.44
CA ASP A 9 -24.21 19.14 21.56
C ASP A 9 -24.84 20.50 21.19
N ASP A 10 -26.13 20.63 21.45
CA ASP A 10 -26.96 21.81 21.17
C ASP A 10 -26.87 22.88 22.29
N SER A 11 -25.82 22.86 23.11
CA SER A 11 -25.58 23.88 24.12
C SER A 11 -25.13 25.19 23.46
N GLY A 12 -26.04 26.11 23.26
CA GLY A 12 -25.79 27.48 22.82
C GLY A 12 -25.64 28.44 24.02
N SER A 13 -25.17 29.66 23.76
CA SER A 13 -25.23 30.76 24.75
C SER A 13 -26.55 31.49 24.64
N GLU A 14 -27.07 31.97 25.78
CA GLU A 14 -28.18 32.89 25.78
C GLU A 14 -27.68 34.35 25.81
N GLY A 15 -28.32 35.24 25.03
CA GLY A 15 -27.99 36.64 24.94
C GLY A 15 -26.87 36.98 23.92
N ASP A 16 -26.23 38.15 24.14
CA ASP A 16 -25.19 38.68 23.20
C ASP A 16 -23.81 38.08 23.38
N LYS A 17 -23.69 36.92 23.98
CA LYS A 17 -22.41 36.24 24.21
C LYS A 17 -22.18 35.15 23.19
N VAL A 18 -20.97 35.11 22.63
CA VAL A 18 -20.51 34.03 21.80
C VAL A 18 -19.57 33.15 22.62
N ILE A 19 -19.86 31.85 22.68
CA ILE A 19 -19.05 30.88 23.43
C ILE A 19 -18.22 30.08 22.45
N GLU A 20 -16.90 30.00 22.73
CA GLU A 20 -16.00 29.10 22.01
C GLU A 20 -16.34 27.64 22.34
N LYS A 21 -16.60 26.84 21.31
CA LYS A 21 -16.69 25.38 21.45
C LYS A 21 -15.32 24.76 21.16
N GLN A 22 -14.72 24.13 22.16
CA GLN A 22 -13.37 23.56 22.08
C GLN A 22 -13.37 22.19 21.40
N TYR A 23 -13.76 22.13 20.12
CA TYR A 23 -13.79 20.90 19.35
C TYR A 23 -12.39 20.26 19.19
N ILE A 24 -11.39 21.07 18.89
CA ILE A 24 -10.02 20.61 18.69
C ILE A 24 -9.43 20.09 20.00
N SER A 25 -9.60 20.84 21.09
CA SER A 25 -9.09 20.45 22.42
C SER A 25 -9.77 19.18 22.94
N SER A 26 -11.09 19.01 22.71
CA SER A 26 -11.80 17.80 23.09
C SER A 26 -11.44 16.61 22.20
N MET A 27 -11.16 16.82 20.91
CA MET A 27 -10.68 15.79 20.00
C MET A 27 -9.31 15.27 20.45
N PHE A 28 -8.36 16.16 20.73
CA PHE A 28 -7.02 15.76 21.20
C PHE A 28 -7.04 15.22 22.63
N GLY A 29 -7.90 15.74 23.52
CA GLY A 29 -8.06 15.24 24.88
C GLY A 29 -8.63 13.82 24.95
N ASN A 30 -9.33 13.37 23.91
CA ASN A 30 -9.88 12.02 23.78
C ASN A 30 -8.99 11.05 22.99
N VAL A 31 -7.90 11.53 22.40
CA VAL A 31 -6.91 10.66 21.75
C VAL A 31 -6.16 9.90 22.84
N LYS A 32 -6.63 8.68 23.11
CA LYS A 32 -5.90 7.72 23.95
C LYS A 32 -5.08 6.80 23.10
N SER A 33 -3.88 6.48 23.54
CA SER A 33 -3.08 5.42 22.92
C SER A 33 -3.75 4.07 23.21
N ASN A 34 -4.09 3.31 22.16
CA ASN A 34 -4.54 1.94 22.33
C ASN A 34 -3.32 1.03 22.53
N ASP A 35 -3.34 0.21 23.56
CA ASP A 35 -2.32 -0.84 23.75
C ASP A 35 -2.63 -2.04 22.86
N LEU A 36 -2.44 -1.85 21.55
CA LEU A 36 -2.69 -2.89 20.55
C LEU A 36 -1.71 -4.05 20.68
N LYS A 37 -0.51 -3.82 21.24
CA LYS A 37 0.49 -4.87 21.47
C LYS A 37 -0.01 -5.87 22.50
N THR A 38 -0.52 -5.40 23.64
CA THR A 38 -1.10 -6.27 24.67
C THR A 38 -2.35 -6.96 24.16
N LEU A 39 -3.24 -6.25 23.43
CA LEU A 39 -4.42 -6.86 22.82
C LEU A 39 -4.06 -7.98 21.86
N LYS A 40 -3.09 -7.74 20.95
CA LYS A 40 -2.60 -8.78 20.03
C LYS A 40 -2.07 -9.99 20.81
N GLY A 41 -1.22 -9.76 21.80
CA GLY A 41 -0.67 -10.84 22.64
C GLY A 41 -1.75 -11.62 23.38
N TYR A 42 -2.82 -10.95 23.81
CA TYR A 42 -3.98 -11.61 24.44
C TYR A 42 -4.74 -12.49 23.43
N ILE A 43 -5.02 -11.97 22.24
CA ILE A 43 -5.71 -12.70 21.17
C ILE A 43 -4.89 -13.93 20.75
N ASP A 44 -3.60 -13.76 20.47
CA ASP A 44 -2.71 -14.84 20.05
C ASP A 44 -2.65 -15.95 21.11
N LYS A 45 -2.56 -15.58 22.39
CA LYS A 45 -2.50 -16.53 23.52
C LYS A 45 -3.81 -17.28 23.76
N ASN A 46 -4.94 -16.65 23.45
CA ASN A 46 -6.27 -17.19 23.71
C ASN A 46 -7.02 -17.53 22.40
N TYR A 47 -6.31 -17.76 21.31
CA TYR A 47 -6.89 -18.02 19.99
C TYR A 47 -7.89 -19.20 20.02
N ASP A 48 -7.58 -20.23 20.80
CA ASP A 48 -8.46 -21.41 20.94
C ASP A 48 -9.86 -21.07 21.49
N LEU A 49 -10.01 -19.98 22.22
CA LEU A 49 -11.31 -19.56 22.77
C LEU A 49 -12.19 -18.89 21.71
N ILE A 50 -11.60 -18.31 20.65
CA ILE A 50 -12.31 -17.52 19.65
C ILE A 50 -12.29 -18.13 18.25
N LYS A 51 -11.48 -19.14 18.01
CA LYS A 51 -11.28 -19.74 16.66
C LYS A 51 -12.55 -20.24 15.97
N ASN A 52 -13.60 -20.57 16.74
CA ASN A 52 -14.89 -21.04 16.22
C ASN A 52 -15.83 -19.87 15.88
N ASP A 53 -15.54 -18.65 16.38
CA ASP A 53 -16.38 -17.46 16.24
C ASP A 53 -15.81 -16.49 15.19
N VAL A 54 -14.60 -16.75 14.69
CA VAL A 54 -13.94 -15.91 13.70
C VAL A 54 -13.43 -16.76 12.53
N SER A 55 -13.59 -16.25 11.31
CA SER A 55 -13.06 -16.91 10.11
C SER A 55 -11.58 -16.60 9.90
N THR A 56 -11.14 -15.38 10.23
CA THR A 56 -9.75 -14.95 10.14
C THR A 56 -9.48 -13.74 11.02
N ILE A 57 -8.22 -13.55 11.42
CA ILE A 57 -7.73 -12.36 12.11
C ILE A 57 -6.60 -11.77 11.26
N LYS A 58 -6.77 -10.52 10.84
CA LYS A 58 -5.74 -9.79 10.09
C LYS A 58 -5.14 -8.71 10.97
N TYR A 59 -3.83 -8.75 11.14
CA TYR A 59 -3.07 -7.66 11.76
C TYR A 59 -2.50 -6.75 10.66
N SER A 60 -2.77 -5.47 10.76
CA SER A 60 -2.22 -4.45 9.86
C SER A 60 -1.27 -3.54 10.63
N TYR A 61 -0.13 -3.24 10.03
CA TYR A 61 0.88 -2.34 10.56
C TYR A 61 0.96 -1.11 9.65
N ASN A 62 1.34 0.03 10.21
CA ASN A 62 1.56 1.25 9.42
C ASN A 62 2.95 1.18 8.75
N VAL A 63 3.15 0.14 7.97
CA VAL A 63 4.37 -0.12 7.21
C VAL A 63 3.97 -0.47 5.79
N GLU A 64 4.51 0.27 4.84
CA GLU A 64 4.30 0.03 3.42
C GLU A 64 5.61 -0.44 2.78
N PRO A 65 5.57 -1.50 1.97
CA PRO A 65 6.76 -1.94 1.23
C PRO A 65 7.29 -0.83 0.31
N LEU A 66 8.57 -0.51 0.40
CA LEU A 66 9.21 0.39 -0.56
C LEU A 66 9.63 -0.42 -1.79
N ILE A 67 8.87 -0.28 -2.87
CA ILE A 67 9.04 -1.11 -4.08
C ILE A 67 9.44 -0.23 -5.26
N TYR A 68 10.45 -0.71 -5.98
CA TYR A 68 10.93 -0.12 -7.23
C TYR A 68 10.81 -1.12 -8.38
N THR A 69 10.68 -0.58 -9.59
CA THR A 69 10.79 -1.34 -10.85
C THR A 69 11.54 -0.54 -11.91
N LYS A 70 11.92 -1.20 -12.99
CA LYS A 70 12.28 -0.52 -14.25
C LYS A 70 11.08 -0.52 -15.15
N ASP A 71 10.69 0.65 -15.63
CA ASP A 71 9.64 0.75 -16.62
C ASP A 71 10.14 0.34 -18.04
N VAL A 72 9.23 0.38 -19.00
CA VAL A 72 9.53 0.02 -20.41
C VAL A 72 10.63 0.88 -21.04
N THR A 73 10.99 2.01 -20.45
CA THR A 73 12.09 2.90 -20.86
C THR A 73 13.39 2.61 -20.12
N ASN A 74 13.42 1.57 -19.26
CA ASN A 74 14.51 1.24 -18.33
C ASN A 74 14.77 2.28 -17.23
N LYS A 75 13.82 3.19 -16.98
CA LYS A 75 13.90 4.14 -15.88
C LYS A 75 13.51 3.43 -14.58
N ILE A 76 14.35 3.59 -13.55
CA ILE A 76 14.05 3.12 -12.21
C ILE A 76 12.99 4.04 -11.61
N THR A 77 11.87 3.46 -11.20
CA THR A 77 10.71 4.19 -10.69
C THR A 77 10.25 3.57 -9.39
N LYS A 78 10.03 4.43 -8.38
CA LYS A 78 9.33 4.05 -7.15
C LYS A 78 7.86 3.86 -7.47
N ILE A 79 7.35 2.68 -7.17
CA ILE A 79 5.98 2.29 -7.49
C ILE A 79 5.10 2.08 -6.26
N ASN A 80 5.72 1.87 -5.10
CA ASN A 80 5.05 1.82 -3.82
C ASN A 80 5.98 2.36 -2.71
N PRO A 81 5.50 3.20 -1.78
CA PRO A 81 4.21 3.89 -1.83
C PRO A 81 4.11 4.81 -3.06
N SER A 82 2.91 4.84 -3.65
CA SER A 82 2.66 5.66 -4.84
C SER A 82 2.53 7.13 -4.46
N GLU A 83 3.28 8.00 -5.14
CA GLU A 83 3.18 9.46 -4.97
C GLU A 83 2.03 10.08 -5.77
N PHE A 84 1.38 9.29 -6.62
CA PHE A 84 0.31 9.77 -7.50
C PHE A 84 -0.76 10.55 -6.74
N PHE A 85 -1.30 9.97 -5.66
CA PHE A 85 -2.39 10.59 -4.91
C PHE A 85 -1.95 11.59 -3.86
N SER A 86 -0.71 11.51 -3.35
CA SER A 86 -0.16 12.52 -2.43
C SER A 86 -0.09 13.89 -3.08
N SER A 87 0.17 13.93 -4.38
CA SER A 87 0.22 15.16 -5.18
C SER A 87 -1.13 15.88 -5.30
N PHE A 88 -2.25 15.19 -5.10
CA PHE A 88 -3.59 15.79 -5.14
C PHE A 88 -4.10 16.27 -3.77
N GLY A 89 -3.31 16.22 -2.71
CA GLY A 89 -3.73 16.65 -1.37
C GLY A 89 -4.85 15.82 -0.75
N ALA A 90 -5.16 14.68 -1.35
CA ALA A 90 -6.29 13.82 -0.98
C ALA A 90 -5.84 12.67 -0.09
N SER A 91 -5.39 12.99 1.14
CA SER A 91 -5.00 11.95 2.14
C SER A 91 -6.12 10.95 2.45
N SER A 92 -7.39 11.31 2.20
CA SER A 92 -8.54 10.40 2.37
C SER A 92 -8.73 9.41 1.20
N MET A 93 -8.14 9.66 0.03
CA MET A 93 -8.18 8.74 -1.11
C MET A 93 -7.06 7.67 -1.06
N TYR A 94 -6.13 7.79 -0.13
CA TYR A 94 -5.01 6.84 0.04
C TYR A 94 -5.46 5.38 0.19
N SER A 95 -6.57 5.17 0.90
CA SER A 95 -7.09 3.81 1.13
C SER A 95 -7.66 3.15 -0.13
N PHE A 96 -8.01 3.94 -1.15
CA PHE A 96 -8.57 3.42 -2.41
C PHE A 96 -7.54 3.32 -3.53
N SER A 97 -6.34 3.81 -3.31
CA SER A 97 -5.34 4.02 -4.36
C SER A 97 -4.10 3.14 -4.23
N SER A 98 -3.96 2.40 -3.13
CA SER A 98 -2.86 1.45 -3.01
C SER A 98 -3.10 0.27 -3.93
N VAL A 99 -2.23 0.14 -4.93
CA VAL A 99 -2.24 -1.04 -5.81
C VAL A 99 -1.58 -2.26 -5.14
N PHE A 100 -0.81 -2.04 -4.07
CA PHE A 100 -0.16 -3.09 -3.28
C PHE A 100 -0.87 -3.28 -1.95
N ASN A 101 -1.44 -4.44 -1.73
CA ASN A 101 -2.27 -4.71 -0.56
C ASN A 101 -1.81 -5.98 0.17
N GLN A 102 -1.70 -5.90 1.49
CA GLN A 102 -1.46 -7.09 2.29
C GLN A 102 -2.70 -7.99 2.23
N MET A 103 -2.52 -9.24 1.84
CA MET A 103 -3.57 -10.26 1.85
C MET A 103 -3.75 -10.86 3.25
N ILE A 104 -4.80 -11.65 3.44
CA ILE A 104 -4.97 -12.52 4.60
C ILE A 104 -4.09 -13.76 4.44
N ASP A 105 -3.61 -14.31 5.55
CA ASP A 105 -2.68 -15.47 5.52
C ASP A 105 -3.41 -16.81 5.33
N ASP A 106 -4.74 -16.82 5.56
CA ASP A 106 -5.55 -18.03 5.33
C ASP A 106 -5.87 -18.20 3.84
N ILE A 107 -4.94 -18.88 3.16
CA ILE A 107 -5.07 -19.20 1.73
C ILE A 107 -6.31 -20.05 1.47
N SER A 108 -6.70 -20.94 2.40
CA SER A 108 -7.86 -21.82 2.22
C SER A 108 -9.18 -21.03 2.13
N SER A 109 -9.26 -19.88 2.79
CA SER A 109 -10.38 -18.96 2.66
C SER A 109 -10.34 -18.19 1.35
N LEU A 110 -9.16 -17.80 0.87
CA LEU A 110 -9.00 -17.15 -0.42
C LEU A 110 -9.34 -18.07 -1.60
N GLU A 111 -8.97 -19.34 -1.52
CA GLU A 111 -9.28 -20.34 -2.56
C GLU A 111 -10.79 -20.58 -2.75
N LYS A 112 -11.62 -20.25 -1.76
CA LYS A 112 -13.08 -20.31 -1.89
C LYS A 112 -13.65 -19.16 -2.73
N ASP A 113 -12.99 -18.01 -2.69
CA ASP A 113 -13.45 -16.75 -3.25
C ASP A 113 -12.76 -16.41 -4.58
N TYR A 114 -11.57 -16.99 -4.85
CA TYR A 114 -10.72 -16.64 -5.98
C TYR A 114 -10.25 -17.88 -6.75
N ASN A 115 -10.23 -17.78 -8.06
CA ASN A 115 -9.63 -18.75 -8.94
C ASN A 115 -8.18 -18.36 -9.25
N VAL A 116 -7.27 -19.33 -9.20
CA VAL A 116 -5.90 -19.15 -9.70
C VAL A 116 -5.95 -19.36 -11.22
N LEU A 117 -5.69 -18.29 -11.98
CA LEU A 117 -5.72 -18.31 -13.45
C LEU A 117 -4.37 -18.74 -14.03
N ALA A 118 -3.27 -18.40 -13.34
CA ALA A 118 -1.91 -18.83 -13.67
C ALA A 118 -1.05 -18.84 -12.41
N GLY A 119 -0.03 -19.72 -12.41
CA GLY A 119 0.92 -19.80 -11.29
C GLY A 119 0.34 -20.41 -10.02
N SER A 120 0.62 -19.82 -8.86
CA SER A 120 0.20 -20.30 -7.56
C SER A 120 0.03 -19.15 -6.54
N TRP A 121 -0.58 -19.46 -5.40
CA TRP A 121 -0.53 -18.56 -4.23
C TRP A 121 0.90 -18.43 -3.68
N PRO A 122 1.23 -17.27 -3.05
CA PRO A 122 2.52 -17.04 -2.41
C PRO A 122 2.82 -18.09 -1.32
N LYS A 123 4.07 -18.54 -1.25
CA LYS A 123 4.58 -19.45 -0.22
C LYS A 123 5.70 -18.81 0.60
N ASN A 124 6.36 -17.81 0.03
CA ASN A 124 7.47 -17.09 0.64
C ASN A 124 7.13 -15.61 0.80
N TYR A 125 7.82 -14.92 1.71
CA TYR A 125 7.58 -13.50 1.98
C TYR A 125 7.76 -12.60 0.77
N ASN A 126 8.64 -12.96 -0.16
CA ASN A 126 8.97 -12.19 -1.36
C ASN A 126 8.14 -12.59 -2.59
N GLU A 127 7.08 -13.37 -2.40
CA GLU A 127 6.16 -13.77 -3.45
C GLU A 127 4.84 -13.02 -3.34
N MET A 128 4.28 -12.65 -4.50
CA MET A 128 3.06 -11.87 -4.60
C MET A 128 2.17 -12.43 -5.71
N VAL A 129 0.89 -12.06 -5.70
CA VAL A 129 -0.06 -12.37 -6.78
C VAL A 129 -0.69 -11.10 -7.33
N ILE A 130 -1.01 -11.11 -8.61
CA ILE A 130 -1.86 -10.09 -9.23
C ILE A 130 -3.31 -10.54 -9.06
N VAL A 131 -4.13 -9.63 -8.54
CA VAL A 131 -5.57 -9.80 -8.39
C VAL A 131 -6.26 -9.02 -9.49
N LEU A 132 -6.86 -9.73 -10.43
CA LEU A 132 -7.64 -9.14 -11.51
C LEU A 132 -9.06 -8.79 -11.04
N SER A 133 -9.76 -7.98 -11.81
CA SER A 133 -11.19 -7.81 -11.64
C SER A 133 -11.95 -9.10 -12.02
N SER A 134 -13.24 -9.20 -11.66
CA SER A 134 -14.11 -10.31 -12.07
C SER A 134 -14.31 -10.40 -13.60
N LYS A 135 -13.94 -9.35 -14.34
CA LYS A 135 -14.00 -9.30 -15.81
C LYS A 135 -12.63 -9.54 -16.45
N ASN A 136 -11.67 -10.08 -15.70
CA ASN A 136 -10.31 -10.35 -16.18
C ASN A 136 -9.59 -9.10 -16.71
N THR A 137 -9.76 -7.97 -16.00
CA THR A 137 -9.13 -6.68 -16.34
C THR A 137 -8.26 -6.17 -15.23
N ILE A 138 -7.30 -5.32 -15.57
CA ILE A 138 -6.49 -4.54 -14.63
C ILE A 138 -6.68 -3.05 -14.91
N SER A 139 -6.45 -2.20 -13.91
CA SER A 139 -6.48 -0.75 -14.08
C SER A 139 -5.22 -0.25 -14.77
N ASP A 140 -5.33 0.87 -15.49
CA ASP A 140 -4.17 1.59 -16.04
C ASP A 140 -3.19 2.03 -14.94
N LEU A 141 -3.70 2.39 -13.76
CA LEU A 141 -2.86 2.67 -12.59
C LEU A 141 -1.96 1.48 -12.24
N LEU A 142 -2.51 0.25 -12.26
CA LEU A 142 -1.69 -0.95 -12.02
C LEU A 142 -0.67 -1.16 -13.15
N VAL A 143 -1.04 -0.89 -14.41
CA VAL A 143 -0.12 -0.99 -15.55
C VAL A 143 1.08 -0.05 -15.39
N TYR A 144 0.85 1.22 -14.99
CA TYR A 144 1.94 2.16 -14.66
C TYR A 144 2.74 1.70 -13.45
N SER A 145 2.06 1.23 -12.39
CA SER A 145 2.72 0.76 -11.16
C SER A 145 3.55 -0.50 -11.35
N LEU A 146 3.27 -1.29 -12.36
CA LEU A 146 4.09 -2.45 -12.73
C LEU A 146 5.21 -2.11 -13.72
N GLY A 147 5.34 -0.84 -14.13
CA GLY A 147 6.33 -0.41 -15.11
C GLY A 147 6.05 -0.87 -16.54
N LEU A 148 4.84 -1.33 -16.82
CA LEU A 148 4.42 -1.81 -18.15
C LEU A 148 4.07 -0.67 -19.11
N ARG A 149 4.09 0.58 -18.64
CA ARG A 149 4.04 1.83 -19.41
C ARG A 149 5.12 2.79 -18.93
N ASP A 150 5.45 3.77 -19.78
CA ASP A 150 6.37 4.85 -19.43
C ASP A 150 5.81 5.68 -18.28
N SER A 151 6.49 5.66 -17.15
CA SER A 151 6.12 6.41 -15.94
C SER A 151 6.07 7.92 -16.17
N SER A 152 6.77 8.44 -17.18
CA SER A 152 6.76 9.86 -17.52
C SER A 152 5.40 10.31 -18.08
N GLU A 153 4.64 9.44 -18.74
CA GLU A 153 3.30 9.77 -19.23
C GLU A 153 2.35 10.11 -18.08
N LEU A 154 2.34 9.27 -17.03
CA LEU A 154 1.53 9.51 -15.84
C LEU A 154 1.93 10.82 -15.14
N ASN A 155 3.24 11.05 -14.96
CA ASN A 155 3.74 12.27 -14.34
C ASN A 155 3.39 13.54 -15.14
N ASN A 156 3.40 13.47 -16.49
CA ASN A 156 2.99 14.57 -17.32
C ASN A 156 1.49 14.85 -17.25
N MET A 157 0.66 13.81 -17.24
CA MET A 157 -0.80 13.95 -17.01
C MET A 157 -1.09 14.65 -15.68
N ILE A 158 -0.41 14.27 -14.61
CA ILE A 158 -0.54 14.92 -13.29
C ILE A 158 -0.19 16.41 -13.37
N LYS A 159 0.98 16.73 -13.95
CA LYS A 159 1.43 18.13 -14.10
C LYS A 159 0.44 18.97 -14.89
N ASP A 160 -0.12 18.43 -15.96
CA ASP A 160 -1.09 19.13 -16.80
C ASP A 160 -2.40 19.36 -16.04
N ILE A 161 -2.90 18.37 -15.28
CA ILE A 161 -4.08 18.53 -14.41
C ILE A 161 -3.82 19.63 -13.36
N MET A 162 -2.67 19.58 -12.67
CA MET A 162 -2.32 20.58 -11.65
C MET A 162 -2.15 21.99 -12.24
N ALA A 163 -1.75 22.08 -13.50
CA ALA A 163 -1.65 23.35 -14.24
C ALA A 163 -3.00 23.82 -14.84
N GLY A 164 -4.09 23.08 -14.60
CA GLY A 164 -5.42 23.40 -15.17
C GLY A 164 -5.51 23.23 -16.68
N LYS A 165 -4.60 22.44 -17.28
CA LYS A 165 -4.61 22.15 -18.71
C LYS A 165 -5.50 20.92 -19.01
N GLU A 166 -6.02 20.87 -20.23
CA GLU A 166 -6.68 19.68 -20.74
C GLU A 166 -5.67 18.55 -20.92
N VAL A 167 -5.99 17.38 -20.35
CA VAL A 167 -5.19 16.17 -20.53
C VAL A 167 -5.65 15.43 -21.77
N ASN A 168 -4.74 15.23 -22.71
CA ASN A 168 -5.02 14.38 -23.87
C ASN A 168 -4.89 12.91 -23.47
N ILE A 169 -6.02 12.29 -23.15
CA ILE A 169 -6.08 10.86 -22.79
C ILE A 169 -6.03 10.05 -24.08
N LYS A 170 -4.93 9.36 -24.29
CA LYS A 170 -4.83 8.35 -25.36
C LYS A 170 -5.73 7.16 -24.98
N ASN A 171 -6.77 6.94 -25.73
CA ASN A 171 -7.60 5.74 -25.60
C ASN A 171 -6.93 4.57 -26.35
N ASP A 172 -5.86 4.04 -25.75
CA ASP A 172 -5.05 2.97 -26.30
C ASP A 172 -4.87 1.87 -25.22
N PRO A 173 -5.89 1.04 -24.99
CA PRO A 173 -5.83 -0.04 -24.00
C PRO A 173 -4.80 -1.08 -24.43
N MET A 174 -3.94 -1.49 -23.48
CA MET A 174 -2.95 -2.56 -23.70
C MET A 174 -3.56 -3.92 -23.33
N GLU A 175 -3.08 -4.95 -24.01
CA GLU A 175 -3.39 -6.34 -23.71
C GLU A 175 -2.15 -7.04 -23.15
N PHE A 176 -2.33 -7.88 -22.14
CA PHE A 176 -1.25 -8.62 -21.48
C PHE A 176 -1.63 -10.08 -21.33
N THR A 177 -0.67 -10.94 -21.50
CA THR A 177 -0.80 -12.34 -21.06
C THR A 177 -0.53 -12.46 -19.56
N TYR A 178 -0.95 -13.54 -18.94
CA TYR A 178 -0.59 -13.81 -17.52
C TYR A 178 0.91 -13.95 -17.34
N GLU A 179 1.61 -14.45 -18.34
CA GLU A 179 3.07 -14.58 -18.33
C GLU A 179 3.75 -13.20 -18.34
N ASP A 180 3.26 -12.24 -19.12
CA ASP A 180 3.77 -10.87 -19.12
C ASP A 180 3.66 -10.25 -17.73
N LEU A 181 2.52 -10.45 -17.05
CA LEU A 181 2.29 -9.95 -15.70
C LEU A 181 3.19 -10.64 -14.67
N MET A 182 3.42 -11.95 -14.78
CA MET A 182 4.27 -12.69 -13.84
C MET A 182 5.77 -12.43 -14.07
N ASN A 183 6.17 -11.99 -15.25
CA ASN A 183 7.57 -11.68 -15.57
C ASN A 183 8.02 -10.28 -15.15
N VAL A 184 7.12 -9.46 -14.57
CA VAL A 184 7.46 -8.14 -14.04
C VAL A 184 8.52 -8.24 -12.94
N LYS A 185 9.57 -7.40 -13.06
CA LYS A 185 10.70 -7.38 -12.12
C LYS A 185 10.48 -6.30 -11.06
N LEU A 186 10.26 -6.72 -9.85
CA LEU A 186 10.06 -5.83 -8.70
C LEU A 186 11.20 -5.97 -7.70
N LYS A 187 11.57 -4.87 -7.06
CA LYS A 187 12.65 -4.82 -6.07
C LYS A 187 12.14 -4.22 -4.77
N LEU A 188 12.38 -4.91 -3.68
CA LEU A 188 12.14 -4.42 -2.32
C LEU A 188 13.38 -3.66 -1.85
N VAL A 189 13.20 -2.43 -1.45
CA VAL A 189 14.24 -1.61 -0.85
C VAL A 189 13.93 -1.37 0.62
N ASN A 190 14.93 -1.54 1.48
CA ASN A 190 14.77 -1.11 2.86
C ASN A 190 14.77 0.43 2.91
N PRO A 191 13.74 1.10 3.46
CA PRO A 191 13.70 2.56 3.53
C PRO A 191 14.94 3.19 4.17
N SER A 192 15.57 2.52 5.14
CA SER A 192 16.80 2.98 5.77
C SER A 192 17.98 3.08 4.81
N ASP A 193 18.01 2.26 3.75
CA ASP A 193 19.09 2.26 2.76
C ASP A 193 19.09 3.52 1.89
N MET A 194 17.99 4.28 1.89
CA MET A 194 17.94 5.59 1.22
C MET A 194 18.66 6.70 2.00
N TYR A 195 19.13 6.40 3.21
CA TYR A 195 19.83 7.35 4.05
C TYR A 195 21.30 6.99 4.17
N LYS A 196 22.17 8.00 4.15
CA LYS A 196 23.61 7.85 4.33
C LYS A 196 24.09 8.70 5.48
N TYR A 197 24.83 8.10 6.42
CA TYR A 197 25.41 8.85 7.52
C TYR A 197 26.54 9.77 7.05
N ASN A 198 26.40 11.06 7.34
CA ASN A 198 27.43 12.07 7.12
C ASN A 198 28.21 12.31 8.41
N SER A 199 29.40 11.76 8.52
CA SER A 199 30.23 11.83 9.72
C SER A 199 30.71 13.27 10.05
N LYS A 200 30.80 14.14 9.05
CA LYS A 200 31.22 15.55 9.23
C LYS A 200 30.17 16.37 9.96
N PHE A 201 28.89 16.15 9.60
CA PHE A 201 27.77 16.88 10.19
C PHE A 201 27.00 16.05 11.23
N LYS A 202 27.35 14.76 11.41
CA LYS A 202 26.71 13.80 12.32
C LYS A 202 25.20 13.69 12.12
N VAL A 203 24.77 13.64 10.86
CA VAL A 203 23.36 13.50 10.45
C VAL A 203 23.24 12.44 9.37
N TYR A 204 22.06 11.88 9.24
CA TYR A 204 21.71 11.05 8.07
C TYR A 204 21.18 11.96 6.96
N GLU A 205 21.73 11.81 5.76
CA GLU A 205 21.32 12.52 4.55
C GLU A 205 20.39 11.63 3.76
N ASP A 206 19.23 12.15 3.38
CA ASP A 206 18.28 11.48 2.47
C ASP A 206 18.80 11.58 1.03
N LEU A 207 19.07 10.44 0.42
CA LEU A 207 19.55 10.31 -0.95
C LEU A 207 18.50 9.69 -1.90
N SER A 208 17.23 9.69 -1.50
CA SER A 208 16.14 9.14 -2.30
C SER A 208 15.92 9.86 -3.64
N GLU A 209 16.38 11.12 -3.75
CA GLU A 209 16.34 11.91 -4.99
C GLU A 209 17.65 11.82 -5.82
N ASP A 210 18.69 11.20 -5.30
CA ASP A 210 19.95 10.99 -6.02
C ASP A 210 19.83 9.75 -6.93
N SER A 211 19.71 9.97 -8.24
CA SER A 211 19.47 8.91 -9.23
C SER A 211 20.57 7.86 -9.28
N ASP A 212 21.84 8.24 -9.09
CA ASP A 212 22.97 7.31 -9.11
C ASP A 212 22.98 6.47 -7.83
N TYR A 213 22.64 7.08 -6.70
CA TYR A 213 22.49 6.38 -5.43
C TYR A 213 21.34 5.40 -5.46
N VAL A 214 20.15 5.85 -5.90
CA VAL A 214 18.96 5.01 -6.05
C VAL A 214 19.24 3.83 -6.99
N LYS A 215 19.96 4.07 -8.10
CA LYS A 215 20.37 3.00 -8.99
C LYS A 215 21.22 1.95 -8.30
N LYS A 216 22.19 2.36 -7.51
CA LYS A 216 23.06 1.46 -6.74
C LYS A 216 22.24 0.64 -5.74
N ILE A 217 21.32 1.26 -5.01
CA ILE A 217 20.43 0.56 -4.07
C ILE A 217 19.55 -0.44 -4.83
N TYR A 218 18.90 -0.01 -5.92
CA TYR A 218 18.05 -0.87 -6.75
C TYR A 218 18.78 -2.11 -7.27
N ASP A 219 20.01 -1.95 -7.77
CA ASP A 219 20.77 -3.06 -8.34
C ASP A 219 21.11 -4.14 -7.30
N ASN A 220 21.22 -3.76 -6.00
CA ASN A 220 21.48 -4.66 -4.87
C ASN A 220 20.24 -5.08 -4.08
N ALA A 221 19.08 -4.50 -4.37
CA ALA A 221 17.84 -4.73 -3.62
C ALA A 221 17.28 -6.14 -3.83
N GLU A 222 16.53 -6.62 -2.83
CA GLU A 222 15.87 -7.92 -2.87
C GLU A 222 14.86 -8.02 -4.01
N GLU A 223 14.77 -9.19 -4.62
CA GLU A 223 13.80 -9.45 -5.68
C GLU A 223 12.45 -9.88 -5.09
N LEU A 224 11.38 -9.18 -5.50
CA LEU A 224 10.00 -9.60 -5.28
C LEU A 224 9.47 -10.26 -6.56
N LYS A 225 8.72 -11.35 -6.40
CA LYS A 225 8.25 -12.18 -7.51
C LYS A 225 6.74 -12.22 -7.58
N ILE A 226 6.19 -11.99 -8.74
CA ILE A 226 4.78 -12.28 -9.00
C ILE A 226 4.69 -13.76 -9.40
N VAL A 227 4.15 -14.57 -8.50
CA VAL A 227 4.11 -16.03 -8.67
C VAL A 227 2.76 -16.54 -9.15
N GLY A 228 1.76 -15.67 -9.22
CA GLY A 228 0.44 -16.06 -9.72
C GLY A 228 -0.44 -14.88 -10.11
N VAL A 229 -1.47 -15.21 -10.86
CA VAL A 229 -2.55 -14.32 -11.26
C VAL A 229 -3.87 -14.95 -10.81
N VAL A 230 -4.66 -14.20 -10.06
CA VAL A 230 -5.94 -14.66 -9.48
C VAL A 230 -7.07 -13.71 -9.85
N ALA A 231 -8.29 -14.22 -9.91
CA ALA A 231 -9.48 -13.41 -10.10
C ALA A 231 -10.62 -13.89 -9.19
N PRO A 232 -11.55 -12.99 -8.79
CA PRO A 232 -12.71 -13.37 -8.00
C PRO A 232 -13.53 -14.44 -8.69
N ASN A 233 -14.01 -15.40 -7.92
CA ASN A 233 -14.98 -16.37 -8.38
C ASN A 233 -16.33 -15.65 -8.63
N SER A 234 -16.94 -15.87 -9.79
CA SER A 234 -18.18 -15.19 -10.21
C SER A 234 -19.39 -15.43 -9.30
N SER A 235 -19.30 -16.39 -8.38
CA SER A 235 -20.35 -16.72 -7.42
C SER A 235 -20.30 -15.93 -6.12
N ASN A 236 -19.26 -15.11 -5.88
CA ASN A 236 -19.05 -14.45 -4.59
C ASN A 236 -19.08 -12.93 -4.73
N SER A 237 -19.94 -12.28 -3.93
CA SER A 237 -20.03 -10.81 -3.82
C SER A 237 -19.09 -10.22 -2.74
N SER A 238 -18.43 -11.05 -1.95
CA SER A 238 -17.51 -10.65 -0.90
C SER A 238 -16.09 -10.62 -1.43
N MET A 239 -15.54 -9.43 -1.67
CA MET A 239 -14.15 -9.28 -2.10
C MET A 239 -13.24 -9.17 -0.87
N SER A 240 -12.51 -10.25 -0.57
CA SER A 240 -11.49 -10.27 0.49
C SER A 240 -10.18 -9.61 0.05
N LEU A 241 -9.91 -9.54 -1.26
CA LEU A 241 -8.77 -8.87 -1.87
C LEU A 241 -9.23 -7.77 -2.82
N MET A 242 -8.53 -6.66 -2.79
CA MET A 242 -8.71 -5.59 -3.79
C MET A 242 -7.94 -5.95 -5.07
N ALA A 243 -8.48 -5.55 -6.23
CA ALA A 243 -7.75 -5.67 -7.50
C ALA A 243 -6.43 -4.88 -7.42
N GLY A 244 -5.33 -5.49 -7.86
CA GLY A 244 -3.98 -4.95 -7.73
C GLY A 244 -2.95 -6.04 -7.49
N VAL A 245 -1.96 -5.77 -6.65
CA VAL A 245 -0.96 -6.74 -6.20
C VAL A 245 -1.21 -7.09 -4.74
N ALA A 246 -1.35 -8.38 -4.45
CA ALA A 246 -1.51 -8.86 -3.09
C ALA A 246 -0.24 -9.57 -2.61
N TYR A 247 0.22 -9.19 -1.39
CA TYR A 247 1.43 -9.74 -0.77
C TYR A 247 1.11 -10.32 0.62
N PRO A 248 1.86 -11.35 1.09
CA PRO A 248 1.61 -11.99 2.37
C PRO A 248 2.04 -11.10 3.55
N SER A 249 1.47 -11.32 4.74
CA SER A 249 1.85 -10.61 5.97
C SER A 249 3.31 -10.82 6.36
N SER A 250 3.91 -11.93 5.93
CA SER A 250 5.33 -12.21 6.13
C SER A 250 6.26 -11.21 5.45
N LEU A 251 5.83 -10.56 4.34
CA LEU A 251 6.58 -9.44 3.75
C LEU A 251 6.61 -8.23 4.68
N THR A 252 5.47 -7.86 5.26
CA THR A 252 5.41 -6.77 6.25
C THR A 252 6.30 -7.05 7.45
N LYS A 253 6.29 -8.29 7.95
CA LYS A 253 7.15 -8.70 9.05
C LYS A 253 8.63 -8.61 8.66
N HIS A 254 9.00 -9.10 7.49
CA HIS A 254 10.37 -9.01 6.98
C HIS A 254 10.87 -7.56 6.91
N ILE A 255 10.04 -6.63 6.43
CA ILE A 255 10.39 -5.20 6.38
C ILE A 255 10.60 -4.62 7.78
N ILE A 256 9.76 -4.99 8.75
CA ILE A 256 9.90 -4.55 10.14
C ILE A 256 11.21 -5.08 10.73
N ASP A 257 11.53 -6.35 10.49
CA ASP A 257 12.76 -6.98 10.97
C ASP A 257 14.00 -6.28 10.35
N LEU A 258 14.01 -6.05 9.03
CA LEU A 258 15.08 -5.30 8.35
C LEU A 258 15.24 -3.86 8.90
N ALA A 259 14.13 -3.16 9.13
CA ALA A 259 14.18 -1.80 9.68
C ALA A 259 14.74 -1.79 11.10
N SER A 260 14.40 -2.79 11.93
CA SER A 260 14.86 -2.88 13.31
C SER A 260 16.36 -3.17 13.44
N GLU A 261 16.98 -3.75 12.41
CA GLU A 261 18.43 -4.03 12.35
C GLU A 261 19.24 -2.83 11.81
N SER A 262 18.55 -1.79 11.36
CA SER A 262 19.19 -0.61 10.76
C SER A 262 19.76 0.33 11.81
N GLU A 263 20.97 0.88 11.56
CA GLU A 263 21.64 1.84 12.44
C GLU A 263 20.89 3.19 12.57
N ILE A 264 19.96 3.50 11.68
CA ILE A 264 19.18 4.74 11.70
C ILE A 264 17.95 4.64 12.61
N VAL A 265 17.46 3.43 12.89
CA VAL A 265 16.35 3.14 13.78
C VAL A 265 16.85 2.80 15.17
#